data_94b47b929cf7ed0187bbb517a078d49e
#
_entry.id   94b47b929cf7ed0187bbb517a078d49e
#
_cell.length_a   1.000
_cell.length_b   1.000
_cell.length_c   1.000
_cell.angle_alpha   90.00
_cell.angle_beta   90.00
_cell.angle_gamma   90.00
#
_symmetry.space_group_name_H-M   'P 1'
#
loop_
_entity.id
_entity.type
_entity.pdbx_description
1 polymer ?
#
loop_
_entity_poly.entity_id
_entity_poly.type
_entity_poly.pdbx_seq_one_letter_code
_entity_poly.pdbx_strand_id
1 'polypeptide(L)'
;DSSYYNIFRDNTLNANDDYLLLEGGGQNSILHNTFTEDGILIQNSNNQIITGNTITDAPDNGIRIFKSSSNNYLSDNSISGSDDEDIYVGGSGSQINNRAFNNSFNSIKVQGNGEFVVLDYIGIRTINSEGNMSGNDVKATFSSSTLYASEYFGGNDPKTDSNGLIPNFVAPIEIYDGSSTPTKVITPMTVRFSDWVETFDLDPYSGSSITVFVPDLRVKNQNTGEWAYLVQTAIDDAGVNDVIVLSNSTYYENIVVNKAGITLQGPSPHNNNPGVIIDAQNNGCAITISKSGTYILGLNINNSFEADSPFNSSGIRVLSDNNKIKYNKVTDSYVGILIENAENNEVYGNEIDDVDVGILLTKSNNNWINSNTIDSVDSNDIKLSDYGYSGGSNFNVIEYNGDIDSIKIENSDSNIIRNSEITTITLSDSERISSVSSEFDYVVCDSESSLYLKNYINVNVSRLNSSLNNVDVRIMDGETTVYSTSYFGGS
;
A
#
# COMPACT_ATOMS: atom_id res chain seq x y z
N ASP A 1 49.59 14.08 32.01
CA ASP A 1 48.57 14.71 32.87
C ASP A 1 47.18 14.52 32.25
N SER A 2 46.24 14.02 33.04
CA SER A 2 44.87 13.83 32.58
C SER A 2 44.19 15.19 32.41
N SER A 3 44.32 15.79 31.26
CA SER A 3 43.77 17.11 30.94
C SER A 3 42.43 16.97 30.21
N TYR A 4 41.42 17.75 30.64
CA TYR A 4 40.10 17.76 30.09
C TYR A 4 39.67 19.16 29.67
N TYR A 5 38.86 19.24 28.58
CA TYR A 5 38.25 20.47 28.06
C TYR A 5 39.24 21.54 27.61
N ASN A 6 40.48 21.18 27.26
CA ASN A 6 41.45 22.14 26.73
C ASN A 6 41.15 22.41 25.24
N ILE A 7 41.41 23.62 24.83
CA ILE A 7 41.31 24.07 23.45
C ILE A 7 42.66 24.50 22.96
N PHE A 8 43.14 23.86 21.92
CA PHE A 8 44.37 24.23 21.17
C PHE A 8 43.92 24.67 19.78
N ARG A 9 44.07 25.96 19.48
CA ARG A 9 43.54 26.47 18.20
C ARG A 9 44.36 27.59 17.60
N ASP A 10 44.23 27.74 16.27
CA ASP A 10 44.78 28.81 15.47
C ASP A 10 46.33 28.90 15.59
N ASN A 11 47.00 27.77 15.79
CA ASN A 11 48.47 27.69 15.89
C ASN A 11 49.09 27.14 14.60
N THR A 12 50.36 27.46 14.42
CA THR A 12 51.21 26.88 13.38
C THR A 12 52.38 26.16 14.02
N LEU A 13 52.52 24.87 13.74
CA LEU A 13 53.59 24.01 14.19
C LEU A 13 54.37 23.59 12.95
N ASN A 14 55.70 23.78 12.95
CA ASN A 14 56.51 23.44 11.78
C ASN A 14 57.81 22.72 12.20
N ALA A 15 58.11 21.64 11.51
CA ALA A 15 59.43 20.98 11.51
C ALA A 15 59.94 20.57 12.89
N ASN A 16 59.03 19.99 13.74
CA ASN A 16 59.44 19.45 15.03
C ASN A 16 59.74 17.93 14.93
N ASP A 17 59.40 17.29 13.84
CA ASP A 17 59.55 15.85 13.63
C ASP A 17 58.86 15.01 14.74
N ASP A 18 57.76 15.48 15.28
CA ASP A 18 57.06 14.88 16.44
C ASP A 18 55.54 15.02 16.34
N TYR A 19 54.82 14.77 17.38
CA TYR A 19 53.39 14.85 17.49
C TYR A 19 52.90 15.85 18.49
N LEU A 20 51.78 16.51 18.20
CA LEU A 20 50.96 17.08 19.28
C LEU A 20 50.31 15.90 20.01
N LEU A 21 50.80 15.59 21.21
CA LEU A 21 50.36 14.45 21.98
C LEU A 21 49.14 14.79 22.89
N LEU A 22 48.06 14.03 22.69
CA LEU A 22 46.90 13.99 23.60
C LEU A 22 46.95 12.67 24.37
N GLU A 23 47.34 12.69 25.65
CA GLU A 23 47.49 11.49 26.45
C GLU A 23 46.71 11.56 27.78
N GLY A 24 45.94 10.49 28.08
CA GLY A 24 45.28 10.28 29.39
C GLY A 24 44.15 11.24 29.70
N GLY A 25 43.77 12.11 28.80
CA GLY A 25 42.72 13.10 28.94
C GLY A 25 41.47 12.79 28.13
N GLY A 26 40.52 13.72 28.17
CA GLY A 26 39.28 13.59 27.39
C GLY A 26 38.65 14.95 27.07
N GLN A 27 37.82 14.97 26.04
CA GLN A 27 37.02 16.16 25.65
C GLN A 27 37.87 17.41 25.33
N ASN A 28 39.10 17.22 24.80
CA ASN A 28 39.91 18.33 24.31
C ASN A 28 39.55 18.61 22.85
N SER A 29 39.80 19.84 22.42
CA SER A 29 39.53 20.32 21.10
C SER A 29 40.80 20.87 20.42
N ILE A 30 41.11 20.33 19.23
CA ILE A 30 42.24 20.81 18.37
C ILE A 30 41.61 21.41 17.15
N LEU A 31 41.65 22.74 17.03
CA LEU A 31 40.83 23.49 16.09
C LEU A 31 41.66 24.41 15.20
N HIS A 32 41.52 24.31 13.88
CA HIS A 32 42.04 25.25 12.89
C HIS A 32 43.57 25.49 13.03
N ASN A 33 44.35 24.45 13.34
CA ASN A 33 45.80 24.54 13.40
C ASN A 33 46.41 24.09 12.07
N THR A 34 47.63 24.56 11.83
CA THR A 34 48.48 24.10 10.71
C THR A 34 49.67 23.34 11.30
N PHE A 35 49.85 22.11 10.82
CA PHE A 35 50.99 21.24 11.16
C PHE A 35 51.77 20.97 9.86
N THR A 36 53.05 21.23 9.86
CA THR A 36 53.94 20.91 8.74
C THR A 36 55.12 20.12 9.29
N GLU A 37 55.38 18.94 8.77
CA GLU A 37 56.34 17.98 9.33
C GLU A 37 56.05 17.62 10.81
N ASP A 38 54.78 17.67 11.20
CA ASP A 38 54.26 17.33 12.51
C ASP A 38 52.91 16.61 12.37
N GLY A 39 52.50 15.79 13.37
CA GLY A 39 51.21 15.09 13.40
C GLY A 39 50.44 15.28 14.69
N ILE A 40 49.31 14.62 14.82
CA ILE A 40 48.50 14.55 16.05
C ILE A 40 48.45 13.10 16.52
N LEU A 41 48.93 12.86 17.76
CA LEU A 41 48.84 11.56 18.43
C LEU A 41 47.81 11.58 19.58
N ILE A 42 46.76 10.77 19.44
CA ILE A 42 45.76 10.55 20.46
C ILE A 42 46.04 9.19 21.09
N GLN A 43 46.47 9.18 22.36
CA GLN A 43 46.89 7.97 23.05
C GLN A 43 46.21 7.85 24.44
N ASN A 44 45.54 6.74 24.73
CA ASN A 44 44.76 6.53 25.92
C ASN A 44 43.77 7.70 26.23
N SER A 45 43.23 8.28 25.17
CA SER A 45 42.41 9.51 25.23
C SER A 45 41.13 9.37 24.43
N ASN A 46 40.00 9.68 25.10
CA ASN A 46 38.68 9.51 24.52
C ASN A 46 37.97 10.85 24.31
N ASN A 47 36.97 10.85 23.40
CA ASN A 47 36.09 12.01 23.17
C ASN A 47 36.84 13.28 22.73
N GLN A 48 37.92 13.15 21.98
CA GLN A 48 38.66 14.29 21.42
C GLN A 48 37.90 14.84 20.21
N ILE A 49 37.99 16.15 19.97
CA ILE A 49 37.45 16.86 18.83
C ILE A 49 38.60 17.45 18.03
N ILE A 50 38.78 16.97 16.81
CA ILE A 50 39.88 17.40 15.91
C ILE A 50 39.23 18.00 14.67
N THR A 51 39.22 19.33 14.54
CA THR A 51 38.39 19.99 13.52
C THR A 51 39.15 21.11 12.78
N GLY A 52 39.00 21.13 11.47
CA GLY A 52 39.50 22.22 10.62
C GLY A 52 41.00 22.35 10.56
N ASN A 53 41.78 21.31 10.90
CA ASN A 53 43.25 21.37 10.88
C ASN A 53 43.79 21.02 9.52
N THR A 54 44.91 21.61 9.17
CA THR A 54 45.72 21.27 8.00
C THR A 54 47.00 20.57 8.49
N ILE A 55 47.25 19.35 8.03
CA ILE A 55 48.39 18.52 8.39
C ILE A 55 49.10 18.13 7.10
N THR A 56 50.38 18.48 6.96
CA THR A 56 51.14 18.18 5.77
C THR A 56 52.51 17.60 6.13
N ASP A 57 52.93 16.63 5.33
CA ASP A 57 54.27 16.06 5.37
C ASP A 57 54.67 15.52 6.77
N ALA A 58 53.74 14.90 7.48
CA ALA A 58 54.00 14.31 8.79
C ALA A 58 55.01 13.14 8.66
N PRO A 59 56.05 13.05 9.53
CA PRO A 59 57.13 12.08 9.37
C PRO A 59 56.76 10.62 9.65
N ASP A 60 55.60 10.39 10.28
CA ASP A 60 54.94 9.08 10.44
C ASP A 60 53.51 9.18 9.94
N ASN A 61 52.52 9.26 10.85
CA ASN A 61 51.13 9.41 10.51
C ASN A 61 50.65 10.85 10.71
N GLY A 62 49.75 11.31 9.86
CA GLY A 62 49.13 12.62 10.05
C GLY A 62 48.30 12.72 11.33
N ILE A 63 47.33 11.82 11.50
CA ILE A 63 46.60 11.63 12.77
C ILE A 63 46.71 10.16 13.20
N ARG A 64 47.21 9.93 14.40
CA ARG A 64 47.34 8.59 14.98
C ARG A 64 46.44 8.42 16.19
N ILE A 65 45.47 7.52 16.11
CA ILE A 65 44.61 7.11 17.21
C ILE A 65 45.12 5.78 17.75
N PHE A 66 45.69 5.80 18.97
CA PHE A 66 46.53 4.71 19.43
C PHE A 66 46.14 4.25 20.85
N LYS A 67 46.41 2.97 21.17
CA LYS A 67 46.06 2.32 22.45
C LYS A 67 44.55 2.45 22.74
N SER A 68 44.11 2.61 23.99
CA SER A 68 42.72 2.71 24.38
C SER A 68 42.14 4.11 24.13
N SER A 69 41.92 4.46 22.85
CA SER A 69 41.44 5.78 22.42
C SER A 69 40.17 5.64 21.58
N SER A 70 39.02 5.96 22.18
CA SER A 70 37.69 5.73 21.59
C SER A 70 36.83 6.99 21.58
N ASN A 71 35.78 6.97 20.72
CA ASN A 71 34.80 8.06 20.61
C ASN A 71 35.44 9.41 20.17
N ASN A 72 36.53 9.39 19.41
CA ASN A 72 37.12 10.62 18.88
C ASN A 72 36.44 11.03 17.59
N TYR A 73 36.31 12.33 17.39
CA TYR A 73 35.60 12.91 16.25
C TYR A 73 36.53 13.82 15.46
N LEU A 74 36.72 13.50 14.19
CA LEU A 74 37.55 14.25 13.24
C LEU A 74 36.63 14.91 12.23
N SER A 75 36.69 16.24 12.05
CA SER A 75 35.90 16.89 11.02
C SER A 75 36.69 18.00 10.28
N ASP A 76 36.40 18.16 9.00
CA ASP A 76 36.89 19.26 8.19
C ASP A 76 38.45 19.39 8.19
N ASN A 77 39.19 18.32 8.45
CA ASN A 77 40.62 18.31 8.41
C ASN A 77 41.14 18.00 6.99
N SER A 78 42.25 18.61 6.63
CA SER A 78 42.99 18.29 5.39
C SER A 78 44.33 17.66 5.78
N ILE A 79 44.54 16.41 5.40
CA ILE A 79 45.70 15.62 5.77
C ILE A 79 46.36 15.09 4.49
N SER A 80 47.64 15.30 4.32
CA SER A 80 48.35 14.85 3.11
C SER A 80 49.86 14.76 3.29
N GLY A 81 50.48 13.90 2.51
CA GLY A 81 51.93 13.79 2.44
C GLY A 81 52.58 13.15 3.67
N SER A 82 51.81 12.41 4.48
CA SER A 82 52.36 11.65 5.59
C SER A 82 53.28 10.52 5.10
N ASP A 83 54.40 10.26 5.77
CA ASP A 83 55.37 9.24 5.34
C ASP A 83 54.79 7.82 5.48
N ASP A 84 53.96 7.55 6.53
CA ASP A 84 53.21 6.32 6.66
C ASP A 84 51.75 6.53 6.15
N GLU A 85 50.78 6.67 7.05
CA GLU A 85 49.38 6.84 6.70
C GLU A 85 48.87 8.22 7.11
N ASP A 86 47.99 8.82 6.32
CA ASP A 86 47.35 10.09 6.72
C ASP A 86 46.52 9.88 8.01
N ILE A 87 45.85 8.74 8.14
CA ILE A 87 45.15 8.36 9.37
C ILE A 87 45.56 6.92 9.77
N TYR A 88 45.99 6.75 11.02
CA TYR A 88 46.25 5.43 11.61
C TYR A 88 45.41 5.21 12.86
N VAL A 89 44.72 4.07 12.95
CA VAL A 89 43.96 3.64 14.13
C VAL A 89 44.41 2.25 14.54
N GLY A 90 44.94 2.08 15.75
CA GLY A 90 45.42 0.76 16.18
C GLY A 90 46.22 0.75 17.46
N GLY A 91 46.96 -0.36 17.70
CA GLY A 91 47.76 -0.58 18.90
C GLY A 91 47.06 -1.48 19.95
N SER A 92 47.57 -1.45 21.16
CA SER A 92 47.01 -2.23 22.27
C SER A 92 45.72 -1.57 22.81
N GLY A 93 44.76 -2.36 23.28
CA GLY A 93 43.50 -1.85 23.79
C GLY A 93 42.45 -1.69 22.70
N SER A 94 41.35 -1.00 23.02
CA SER A 94 40.21 -0.80 22.13
C SER A 94 40.21 0.63 21.58
N GLN A 95 40.06 0.78 20.27
CA GLN A 95 39.91 2.06 19.55
C GLN A 95 38.63 2.03 18.75
N ILE A 96 37.49 2.02 19.44
CA ILE A 96 36.17 1.89 18.85
C ILE A 96 35.43 3.22 18.74
N ASN A 97 34.47 3.28 17.83
CA ASN A 97 33.58 4.43 17.66
C ASN A 97 34.31 5.75 17.33
N ASN A 98 35.48 5.67 16.70
CA ASN A 98 36.16 6.83 16.17
C ASN A 98 35.52 7.20 14.82
N ARG A 99 35.26 8.49 14.60
CA ARG A 99 34.46 8.94 13.46
C ARG A 99 35.11 10.10 12.73
N ALA A 100 35.02 10.08 11.42
CA ALA A 100 35.47 11.18 10.54
C ALA A 100 34.26 11.71 9.74
N PHE A 101 34.21 13.03 9.58
CA PHE A 101 33.21 13.70 8.75
C PHE A 101 33.87 14.81 7.93
N ASN A 102 33.60 14.82 6.63
CA ASN A 102 34.13 15.86 5.71
C ASN A 102 35.64 16.11 5.83
N ASN A 103 36.44 15.06 6.00
CA ASN A 103 37.90 15.18 5.99
C ASN A 103 38.47 14.85 4.62
N SER A 104 39.57 15.46 4.25
CA SER A 104 40.38 15.10 3.07
C SER A 104 41.64 14.36 3.54
N PHE A 105 41.80 13.11 3.12
CA PHE A 105 42.97 12.26 3.35
C PHE A 105 43.13 11.24 2.21
N ASN A 106 44.35 10.76 1.96
CA ASN A 106 44.63 9.82 0.87
C ASN A 106 44.82 8.38 1.35
N SER A 107 45.20 8.19 2.61
CA SER A 107 45.48 6.87 3.17
C SER A 107 44.95 6.70 4.58
N ILE A 108 44.45 5.48 4.87
CA ILE A 108 43.98 5.09 6.20
C ILE A 108 44.39 3.64 6.48
N LYS A 109 44.83 3.39 7.70
CA LYS A 109 45.13 2.04 8.19
C LYS A 109 44.50 1.81 9.55
N VAL A 110 43.69 0.76 9.65
CA VAL A 110 43.08 0.35 10.91
C VAL A 110 43.59 -1.05 11.25
N GLN A 111 44.06 -1.28 12.46
CA GLN A 111 44.66 -2.53 12.90
C GLN A 111 44.19 -2.98 14.29
N GLY A 112 44.27 -4.29 14.55
CA GLY A 112 43.93 -4.89 15.84
C GLY A 112 42.44 -4.76 16.17
N ASN A 113 42.15 -4.18 17.33
CA ASN A 113 40.76 -3.92 17.76
C ASN A 113 40.30 -2.48 17.41
N GLY A 114 40.91 -1.88 16.38
CA GLY A 114 40.52 -0.57 15.90
C GLY A 114 39.25 -0.59 15.07
N GLU A 115 38.43 0.42 15.20
CA GLU A 115 37.28 0.73 14.35
C GLU A 115 37.31 2.22 14.01
N PHE A 116 37.06 2.53 12.73
CA PHE A 116 37.00 3.90 12.26
C PHE A 116 35.86 4.04 11.23
N VAL A 117 35.01 5.02 11.46
CA VAL A 117 33.80 5.23 10.63
C VAL A 117 33.90 6.56 9.92
N VAL A 118 33.84 6.53 8.59
CA VAL A 118 33.75 7.73 7.75
C VAL A 118 32.30 8.05 7.51
N LEU A 119 31.90 9.27 7.82
CA LEU A 119 30.56 9.80 7.70
C LEU A 119 30.51 10.82 6.56
N ASP A 120 29.39 10.89 5.86
CA ASP A 120 29.12 11.94 4.88
C ASP A 120 27.63 12.29 4.85
N TYR A 121 27.28 13.38 4.17
CA TYR A 121 25.90 13.74 3.89
C TYR A 121 25.30 12.86 2.80
N ILE A 122 24.16 12.30 3.10
CA ILE A 122 23.38 11.51 2.15
C ILE A 122 22.08 12.25 1.86
N GLY A 123 21.82 12.49 0.57
CA GLY A 123 20.51 12.93 0.07
C GLY A 123 19.79 11.77 -0.59
N ILE A 124 18.51 11.63 -0.36
CA ILE A 124 17.65 10.65 -1.03
C ILE A 124 16.65 11.40 -1.88
N ARG A 125 16.56 11.03 -3.15
CA ARG A 125 15.54 11.50 -4.08
C ARG A 125 14.67 10.33 -4.51
N THR A 126 13.36 10.49 -4.41
CA THR A 126 12.38 9.49 -4.82
C THR A 126 11.76 9.89 -6.15
N ILE A 127 11.82 8.99 -7.11
CA ILE A 127 11.19 9.15 -8.42
C ILE A 127 10.51 7.87 -8.85
N ASN A 128 9.44 8.00 -9.61
CA ASN A 128 8.76 6.90 -10.29
C ASN A 128 8.62 7.21 -11.79
N SER A 129 7.90 6.40 -12.54
CA SER A 129 7.67 6.62 -13.97
C SER A 129 6.91 7.92 -14.28
N GLU A 130 6.15 8.45 -13.35
CA GLU A 130 5.42 9.72 -13.48
C GLU A 130 6.27 10.95 -13.08
N GLY A 131 7.45 10.73 -12.50
CA GLY A 131 8.39 11.77 -12.10
C GLY A 131 8.68 11.83 -10.60
N ASN A 132 8.86 13.02 -10.06
CA ASN A 132 9.22 13.23 -8.66
C ASN A 132 8.05 12.91 -7.72
N MET A 133 8.34 12.17 -6.67
CA MET A 133 7.34 11.77 -5.68
C MET A 133 7.36 12.70 -4.47
N SER A 134 6.36 13.57 -4.36
CA SER A 134 6.20 14.54 -3.26
C SER A 134 5.30 14.02 -2.15
N GLY A 135 5.59 14.41 -0.90
CA GLY A 135 4.74 14.12 0.26
C GLY A 135 4.87 12.71 0.84
N ASN A 136 5.87 11.94 0.40
CA ASN A 136 6.07 10.57 0.87
C ASN A 136 6.89 10.49 2.15
N ASP A 137 6.49 9.57 3.00
CA ASP A 137 7.26 9.19 4.18
C ASP A 137 8.46 8.32 3.80
N VAL A 138 9.60 8.62 4.42
CA VAL A 138 10.87 7.94 4.17
C VAL A 138 11.48 7.49 5.50
N LYS A 139 12.04 6.30 5.52
CA LYS A 139 12.91 5.83 6.60
C LYS A 139 14.22 5.32 6.02
N ALA A 140 15.33 5.81 6.55
CA ALA A 140 16.66 5.30 6.25
C ALA A 140 17.29 4.70 7.52
N THR A 141 17.78 3.47 7.40
CA THR A 141 18.46 2.77 8.49
C THR A 141 19.81 2.25 8.05
N PHE A 142 20.75 2.29 8.99
CA PHE A 142 22.06 1.70 8.83
C PHE A 142 22.28 0.70 9.97
N SER A 143 22.45 -0.59 9.61
CA SER A 143 22.41 -1.68 10.58
C SER A 143 21.09 -1.66 11.38
N SER A 144 21.12 -1.48 12.69
CA SER A 144 19.94 -1.32 13.54
C SER A 144 19.58 0.13 13.86
N SER A 145 20.38 1.09 13.41
CA SER A 145 20.23 2.52 13.75
C SER A 145 19.37 3.23 12.71
N THR A 146 18.34 3.96 13.16
CA THR A 146 17.56 4.85 12.29
C THR A 146 18.33 6.16 12.12
N LEU A 147 18.60 6.52 10.86
CA LEU A 147 19.30 7.75 10.48
C LEU A 147 18.34 8.86 10.07
N TYR A 148 17.19 8.48 9.48
CA TYR A 148 16.13 9.36 9.05
C TYR A 148 14.78 8.63 9.20
N ALA A 149 13.75 9.31 9.69
CA ALA A 149 12.40 8.75 9.75
C ALA A 149 11.36 9.88 9.79
N SER A 150 10.45 9.87 8.83
CA SER A 150 9.27 10.73 8.86
C SER A 150 8.13 10.15 9.71
N GLU A 151 7.04 10.88 9.83
CA GLU A 151 5.94 10.63 10.79
C GLU A 151 5.38 9.20 10.72
N TYR A 152 5.12 8.68 9.52
CA TYR A 152 4.64 7.32 9.31
C TYR A 152 5.54 6.25 9.97
N PHE A 153 6.84 6.47 10.00
CA PHE A 153 7.81 5.59 10.64
C PHE A 153 8.12 5.94 12.10
N GLY A 154 7.32 6.81 12.71
CA GLY A 154 7.45 7.21 14.11
C GLY A 154 8.56 8.23 14.38
N GLY A 155 9.06 8.91 13.35
CA GLY A 155 10.02 10.00 13.44
C GLY A 155 9.37 11.39 13.33
N ASN A 156 10.21 12.43 13.24
CA ASN A 156 9.77 13.81 13.05
C ASN A 156 10.44 14.46 11.82
N ASP A 157 11.16 13.68 11.02
CA ASP A 157 11.83 14.19 9.83
C ASP A 157 10.81 14.53 8.73
N PRO A 158 11.06 15.54 7.89
CA PRO A 158 10.16 15.93 6.83
C PRO A 158 9.89 14.80 5.81
N LYS A 159 8.72 14.81 5.21
CA LYS A 159 8.40 14.03 4.01
C LYS A 159 9.16 14.57 2.80
N THR A 160 9.12 13.83 1.68
CA THR A 160 9.72 14.31 0.41
C THR A 160 9.08 15.61 -0.06
N ASP A 161 9.90 16.53 -0.57
CA ASP A 161 9.46 17.80 -1.14
C ASP A 161 8.87 17.64 -2.56
N SER A 162 8.52 18.76 -3.21
CA SER A 162 8.00 18.78 -4.59
C SER A 162 8.97 18.23 -5.64
N ASN A 163 10.23 18.10 -5.31
CA ASN A 163 11.28 17.50 -6.17
C ASN A 163 11.54 16.04 -5.81
N GLY A 164 10.77 15.45 -4.90
CA GLY A 164 10.98 14.11 -4.38
C GLY A 164 12.17 13.99 -3.42
N LEU A 165 12.71 15.09 -2.91
CA LEU A 165 13.91 15.12 -2.07
C LEU A 165 13.54 15.14 -0.58
N ILE A 166 14.31 14.41 0.22
CA ILE A 166 14.35 14.63 1.68
C ILE A 166 15.57 15.51 2.02
N PRO A 167 15.57 16.21 3.17
CA PRO A 167 16.77 16.87 3.67
C PRO A 167 17.94 15.92 3.81
N ASN A 168 19.14 16.39 3.48
CA ASN A 168 20.35 15.60 3.68
C ASN A 168 20.52 15.23 5.16
N PHE A 169 20.94 14.02 5.41
CA PHE A 169 21.28 13.51 6.74
C PHE A 169 22.66 12.86 6.73
N VAL A 170 23.28 12.75 7.91
CA VAL A 170 24.61 12.16 8.03
C VAL A 170 24.51 10.65 8.16
N ALA A 171 25.26 9.93 7.36
CA ALA A 171 25.31 8.47 7.36
C ALA A 171 26.76 7.95 7.31
N PRO A 172 27.04 6.76 7.85
CA PRO A 172 28.28 6.04 7.60
C PRO A 172 28.38 5.64 6.13
N ILE A 173 29.45 6.08 5.46
CA ILE A 173 29.76 5.70 4.08
C ILE A 173 30.86 4.64 4.00
N GLU A 174 31.75 4.62 4.97
CA GLU A 174 32.81 3.63 5.10
C GLU A 174 33.01 3.23 6.56
N ILE A 175 33.26 1.96 6.80
CA ILE A 175 33.68 1.42 8.09
C ILE A 175 34.96 0.64 7.88
N TYR A 176 35.99 0.96 8.67
CA TYR A 176 37.24 0.24 8.72
C TYR A 176 37.31 -0.52 10.03
N ASP A 177 37.46 -1.85 9.95
CA ASP A 177 37.61 -2.75 11.10
C ASP A 177 39.01 -3.42 11.00
N GLY A 178 39.78 -3.30 12.06
CA GLY A 178 41.15 -3.83 12.13
C GLY A 178 41.28 -5.32 12.47
N SER A 179 40.19 -6.07 12.58
CA SER A 179 40.18 -7.45 13.12
C SER A 179 40.95 -8.50 12.31
N SER A 180 41.33 -8.27 11.02
CA SER A 180 42.16 -9.23 10.24
C SER A 180 42.76 -8.62 9.02
N THR A 181 42.79 -7.90 8.31
CA THR A 181 43.32 -7.11 7.18
C THR A 181 42.45 -5.86 7.07
N PRO A 182 42.97 -4.69 6.84
CA PRO A 182 42.11 -3.51 6.80
C PRO A 182 41.03 -3.72 5.74
N THR A 183 39.91 -4.22 6.15
CA THR A 183 38.77 -4.50 5.31
C THR A 183 37.81 -3.33 5.47
N LYS A 184 37.65 -2.57 4.43
CA LYS A 184 36.53 -1.70 4.25
C LYS A 184 35.27 -2.59 4.33
N VAL A 185 34.53 -2.48 5.40
CA VAL A 185 33.27 -3.18 5.58
C VAL A 185 32.18 -2.29 4.99
N ILE A 186 31.69 -2.64 3.83
CA ILE A 186 30.52 -1.98 3.24
C ILE A 186 29.29 -2.51 3.98
N THR A 187 28.65 -1.67 4.77
CA THR A 187 27.37 -2.02 5.39
C THR A 187 26.26 -1.35 4.59
N PRO A 188 25.33 -2.12 4.05
CA PRO A 188 24.26 -1.57 3.25
C PRO A 188 23.32 -0.69 4.08
N MET A 189 22.94 0.46 3.53
CA MET A 189 21.86 1.30 4.05
C MET A 189 20.53 0.78 3.50
N THR A 190 19.56 0.60 4.37
CA THR A 190 18.21 0.24 3.97
C THR A 190 17.32 1.47 3.94
N VAL A 191 16.66 1.69 2.81
CA VAL A 191 15.67 2.77 2.64
C VAL A 191 14.29 2.16 2.47
N ARG A 192 13.32 2.70 3.19
CA ARG A 192 11.90 2.28 3.12
C ARG A 192 11.02 3.46 2.72
N PHE A 193 10.05 3.15 1.85
CA PHE A 193 8.96 4.04 1.45
C PHE A 193 7.68 3.26 1.64
N SER A 194 6.85 3.61 2.61
CA SER A 194 5.68 2.82 2.97
C SER A 194 6.09 1.33 3.17
N ASP A 195 5.59 0.43 2.37
CA ASP A 195 5.87 -1.01 2.36
C ASP A 195 7.06 -1.43 1.49
N TRP A 196 7.57 -0.56 0.62
CA TRP A 196 8.71 -0.86 -0.22
C TRP A 196 10.04 -0.68 0.51
N VAL A 197 10.94 -1.63 0.33
CA VAL A 197 12.25 -1.66 0.99
C VAL A 197 13.33 -1.91 -0.04
N GLU A 198 14.36 -1.08 -0.06
CA GLU A 198 15.55 -1.31 -0.86
C GLU A 198 16.82 -1.12 -0.03
N THR A 199 17.85 -1.85 -0.42
CA THR A 199 19.15 -1.81 0.26
C THR A 199 20.21 -1.36 -0.72
N PHE A 200 20.95 -0.32 -0.33
CA PHE A 200 22.01 0.31 -1.12
C PHE A 200 23.34 0.11 -0.47
N ASP A 201 24.32 -0.36 -1.24
CA ASP A 201 25.72 -0.23 -0.87
C ASP A 201 26.14 1.23 -1.14
N LEU A 202 26.49 1.95 -0.08
CA LEU A 202 26.99 3.32 -0.20
C LEU A 202 28.38 3.27 -0.81
N ASP A 203 28.48 3.53 -2.12
CA ASP A 203 29.76 3.63 -2.79
C ASP A 203 30.45 4.94 -2.35
N PRO A 204 31.68 4.88 -1.82
CA PRO A 204 32.42 6.06 -1.36
C PRO A 204 32.71 7.10 -2.44
N TYR A 205 32.52 6.75 -3.71
CA TYR A 205 32.78 7.64 -4.84
C TYR A 205 31.54 8.36 -5.37
N SER A 206 30.36 7.98 -4.93
CA SER A 206 29.12 8.67 -5.31
C SER A 206 28.90 9.85 -4.36
N GLY A 207 29.51 10.98 -4.62
CA GLY A 207 29.34 12.17 -3.80
C GLY A 207 27.85 12.48 -3.52
N SER A 208 27.54 12.62 -2.27
CA SER A 208 26.46 13.39 -1.61
C SER A 208 25.00 13.29 -2.07
N SER A 209 24.59 12.51 -3.06
CA SER A 209 23.17 12.27 -3.30
C SER A 209 22.90 10.93 -3.97
N ILE A 210 22.13 10.09 -3.29
CA ILE A 210 21.64 8.83 -3.84
C ILE A 210 20.28 9.12 -4.46
N THR A 211 20.13 8.85 -5.76
CA THR A 211 18.81 8.82 -6.38
C THR A 211 18.26 7.41 -6.26
N VAL A 212 17.25 7.27 -5.45
CA VAL A 212 16.52 6.02 -5.28
C VAL A 212 15.42 5.98 -6.32
N PHE A 213 15.47 5.02 -7.22
CA PHE A 213 14.37 4.66 -8.07
C PHE A 213 13.41 3.80 -7.24
N VAL A 214 12.37 4.41 -6.74
CA VAL A 214 11.25 3.67 -6.16
C VAL A 214 10.52 3.04 -7.34
N PRO A 215 10.31 1.71 -7.38
CA PRO A 215 9.44 1.12 -8.37
C PRO A 215 8.10 1.81 -8.28
N ASP A 216 7.43 1.97 -9.40
CA ASP A 216 6.17 2.72 -9.53
C ASP A 216 5.24 2.41 -8.35
N LEU A 217 5.18 3.31 -7.39
CA LEU A 217 4.16 3.28 -6.37
C LEU A 217 2.85 3.49 -7.10
N ARG A 218 2.02 2.45 -7.11
CA ARG A 218 0.89 2.30 -8.03
C ARG A 218 -0.45 2.56 -7.36
N VAL A 219 -0.42 2.73 -6.05
CA VAL A 219 -1.61 2.89 -5.22
C VAL A 219 -1.54 4.22 -4.48
N LYS A 220 -2.52 5.08 -4.69
CA LYS A 220 -2.57 6.40 -4.08
C LYS A 220 -3.77 6.54 -3.16
N ASN A 221 -3.56 6.95 -1.92
CA ASN A 221 -4.61 7.49 -1.09
C ASN A 221 -4.85 8.97 -1.49
N GLN A 222 -6.00 9.27 -2.07
CA GLN A 222 -6.31 10.63 -2.53
C GLN A 222 -6.51 11.62 -1.39
N ASN A 223 -6.91 11.17 -0.21
CA ASN A 223 -7.22 12.03 0.92
C ASN A 223 -5.95 12.50 1.63
N THR A 224 -4.96 11.64 1.79
CA THR A 224 -3.67 11.94 2.44
C THR A 224 -2.60 12.36 1.43
N GLY A 225 -2.74 11.95 0.16
CA GLY A 225 -1.72 12.11 -0.89
C GLY A 225 -0.63 11.04 -0.85
N GLU A 226 -0.68 10.12 0.08
CA GLU A 226 0.30 9.05 0.25
C GLU A 226 0.22 7.99 -0.84
N TRP A 227 1.37 7.43 -1.16
CA TRP A 227 1.53 6.37 -2.14
C TRP A 227 1.97 5.08 -1.48
N ALA A 228 1.47 3.94 -2.00
CA ALA A 228 1.90 2.60 -1.60
C ALA A 228 2.24 1.75 -2.84
N TYR A 229 3.00 0.68 -2.63
CA TYR A 229 3.28 -0.32 -3.64
C TYR A 229 2.18 -1.39 -3.66
N LEU A 230 1.72 -1.84 -2.49
CA LEU A 230 0.65 -2.82 -2.32
C LEU A 230 -0.69 -2.14 -2.03
N VAL A 231 -1.77 -2.71 -2.57
CA VAL A 231 -3.14 -2.26 -2.32
C VAL A 231 -3.52 -2.48 -0.86
N GLN A 232 -3.15 -3.64 -0.29
CA GLN A 232 -3.46 -3.95 1.10
C GLN A 232 -2.83 -2.95 2.06
N THR A 233 -1.58 -2.56 1.84
CA THR A 233 -0.91 -1.54 2.66
C THR A 233 -1.65 -0.20 2.60
N ALA A 234 -2.03 0.26 1.40
CA ALA A 234 -2.79 1.51 1.27
C ALA A 234 -4.13 1.47 2.02
N ILE A 235 -4.81 0.32 2.06
CA ILE A 235 -6.05 0.13 2.82
C ILE A 235 -5.77 0.10 4.33
N ASP A 236 -4.71 -0.59 4.77
CA ASP A 236 -4.36 -0.71 6.19
C ASP A 236 -3.96 0.64 6.80
N ASP A 237 -3.36 1.52 6.02
CA ASP A 237 -2.95 2.87 6.43
C ASP A 237 -4.06 3.92 6.24
N ALA A 238 -5.08 3.62 5.43
CA ALA A 238 -6.17 4.56 5.17
C ALA A 238 -7.00 4.90 6.41
N GLY A 239 -7.55 6.09 6.43
CA GLY A 239 -8.63 6.49 7.32
C GLY A 239 -9.98 5.95 6.87
N VAL A 240 -11.00 6.10 7.71
CA VAL A 240 -12.41 5.80 7.34
C VAL A 240 -12.85 6.77 6.24
N ASN A 241 -13.54 6.25 5.21
CA ASN A 241 -14.01 6.98 4.02
C ASN A 241 -12.90 7.49 3.07
N ASP A 242 -11.70 6.96 3.16
CA ASP A 242 -10.65 7.30 2.23
C ASP A 242 -10.87 6.70 0.84
N VAL A 243 -10.32 7.38 -0.16
CA VAL A 243 -10.36 6.97 -1.57
C VAL A 243 -8.98 6.48 -1.99
N ILE A 244 -8.90 5.19 -2.30
CA ILE A 244 -7.69 4.53 -2.78
C ILE A 244 -7.79 4.34 -4.29
N VAL A 245 -6.89 4.95 -5.03
CA VAL A 245 -6.84 4.90 -6.49
C VAL A 245 -5.68 4.04 -6.95
N LEU A 246 -5.98 3.10 -7.83
CA LEU A 246 -5.03 2.17 -8.42
C LEU A 246 -4.59 2.69 -9.79
N SER A 247 -3.30 2.76 -10.05
CA SER A 247 -2.76 3.03 -11.40
C SER A 247 -2.85 1.78 -12.27
N ASN A 248 -2.73 1.95 -13.60
CA ASN A 248 -2.71 0.81 -14.53
C ASN A 248 -1.55 -0.12 -14.22
N SER A 249 -1.84 -1.29 -13.71
CA SER A 249 -0.88 -2.34 -13.36
C SER A 249 -1.58 -3.64 -13.01
N THR A 250 -0.84 -4.74 -12.93
CA THR A 250 -1.29 -5.97 -12.29
C THR A 250 -0.84 -5.99 -10.84
N TYR A 251 -1.80 -6.23 -9.95
CA TYR A 251 -1.63 -6.35 -8.51
C TYR A 251 -1.84 -7.81 -8.12
N TYR A 252 -0.78 -8.48 -7.73
CA TYR A 252 -0.79 -9.89 -7.33
C TYR A 252 -1.09 -9.99 -5.83
N GLU A 253 -2.34 -9.73 -5.46
CA GLU A 253 -2.76 -9.60 -4.06
C GLU A 253 -4.15 -10.21 -3.82
N ASN A 254 -4.34 -10.75 -2.61
CA ASN A 254 -5.65 -11.04 -2.04
C ASN A 254 -6.00 -9.91 -1.06
N ILE A 255 -6.92 -9.05 -1.44
CA ILE A 255 -7.21 -7.79 -0.76
C ILE A 255 -8.32 -7.98 0.27
N VAL A 256 -8.13 -7.49 1.49
CA VAL A 256 -9.16 -7.43 2.52
C VAL A 256 -9.48 -5.98 2.87
N VAL A 257 -10.68 -5.52 2.50
CA VAL A 257 -11.15 -4.19 2.90
C VAL A 257 -11.66 -4.28 4.34
N ASN A 258 -10.79 -3.94 5.28
CA ASN A 258 -10.98 -4.06 6.72
C ASN A 258 -11.35 -2.73 7.41
N LYS A 259 -11.58 -1.66 6.63
CA LYS A 259 -11.99 -0.33 7.13
C LYS A 259 -13.26 0.14 6.45
N ALA A 260 -14.12 0.82 7.21
CA ALA A 260 -15.42 1.27 6.74
C ALA A 260 -15.31 2.44 5.76
N GLY A 261 -16.19 2.46 4.77
CA GLY A 261 -16.33 3.57 3.83
C GLY A 261 -15.22 3.68 2.78
N ILE A 262 -14.28 2.74 2.71
CA ILE A 262 -13.21 2.78 1.71
C ILE A 262 -13.80 2.76 0.30
N THR A 263 -13.31 3.66 -0.54
CA THR A 263 -13.48 3.55 -1.99
C THR A 263 -12.19 3.03 -2.62
N LEU A 264 -12.25 1.84 -3.20
CA LEU A 264 -11.16 1.27 -3.99
C LEU A 264 -11.53 1.36 -5.47
N GLN A 265 -10.74 2.09 -6.25
CA GLN A 265 -11.11 2.38 -7.63
C GLN A 265 -9.92 2.43 -8.59
N GLY A 266 -10.21 2.14 -9.87
CA GLY A 266 -9.30 2.45 -10.98
C GLY A 266 -9.30 3.94 -11.34
N PRO A 267 -8.46 4.37 -12.32
CA PRO A 267 -8.37 5.76 -12.75
C PRO A 267 -9.68 6.31 -13.35
N SER A 268 -10.52 5.43 -13.88
CA SER A 268 -11.82 5.74 -14.47
C SER A 268 -12.92 4.90 -13.82
N PRO A 269 -13.42 5.28 -12.65
CA PRO A 269 -14.26 4.41 -11.79
C PRO A 269 -15.63 4.06 -12.38
N HIS A 270 -16.06 4.69 -13.46
CA HIS A 270 -17.32 4.40 -14.16
C HIS A 270 -17.15 3.55 -15.43
N ASN A 271 -15.94 3.12 -15.70
CA ASN A 271 -15.62 2.24 -16.83
C ASN A 271 -14.76 1.10 -16.30
N ASN A 272 -14.91 -0.05 -16.96
CA ASN A 272 -13.97 -1.13 -16.84
C ASN A 272 -12.57 -0.63 -17.27
N ASN A 273 -11.59 -0.64 -16.36
CA ASN A 273 -10.22 -0.20 -16.63
C ASN A 273 -9.35 -1.42 -17.00
N PRO A 274 -9.17 -1.77 -18.27
CA PRO A 274 -8.45 -2.98 -18.65
C PRO A 274 -6.99 -3.03 -18.18
N GLY A 275 -6.44 -1.90 -17.79
CA GLY A 275 -5.06 -1.80 -17.28
C GLY A 275 -4.92 -1.97 -15.77
N VAL A 276 -6.02 -2.03 -15.01
CA VAL A 276 -5.98 -2.25 -13.54
C VAL A 276 -6.46 -3.66 -13.27
N ILE A 277 -5.55 -4.56 -12.97
CA ILE A 277 -5.84 -5.98 -12.77
C ILE A 277 -5.52 -6.37 -11.33
N ILE A 278 -6.49 -6.93 -10.62
CA ILE A 278 -6.28 -7.64 -9.34
C ILE A 278 -6.25 -9.13 -9.65
N ASP A 279 -5.10 -9.74 -9.53
CA ASP A 279 -4.84 -11.14 -9.82
C ASP A 279 -4.62 -11.91 -8.50
N ALA A 280 -5.57 -12.76 -8.14
CA ALA A 280 -5.49 -13.56 -6.92
C ALA A 280 -4.53 -14.75 -7.03
N GLN A 281 -3.93 -15.00 -8.18
CA GLN A 281 -2.97 -16.10 -8.41
C GLN A 281 -3.53 -17.49 -8.07
N ASN A 282 -4.82 -17.69 -8.23
CA ASN A 282 -5.55 -18.89 -7.81
C ASN A 282 -5.40 -19.23 -6.30
N ASN A 283 -5.31 -18.20 -5.46
CA ASN A 283 -5.10 -18.35 -4.03
C ASN A 283 -6.20 -17.60 -3.24
N GLY A 284 -7.43 -18.10 -3.30
CA GLY A 284 -8.55 -17.55 -2.56
C GLY A 284 -9.27 -16.39 -3.27
N CYS A 285 -10.07 -15.63 -2.51
CA CYS A 285 -10.81 -14.49 -3.04
C CYS A 285 -9.86 -13.34 -3.40
N ALA A 286 -10.08 -12.71 -4.56
CA ALA A 286 -9.26 -11.56 -4.93
C ALA A 286 -9.55 -10.34 -4.05
N ILE A 287 -10.85 -10.05 -3.78
CA ILE A 287 -11.25 -8.96 -2.89
C ILE A 287 -12.26 -9.47 -1.87
N THR A 288 -11.99 -9.27 -0.58
CA THR A 288 -12.93 -9.54 0.52
C THR A 288 -13.33 -8.24 1.20
N ILE A 289 -14.63 -7.93 1.24
CA ILE A 289 -15.17 -6.73 1.89
C ILE A 289 -15.72 -7.10 3.27
N SER A 290 -15.02 -6.73 4.34
CA SER A 290 -15.38 -7.03 5.72
C SER A 290 -15.99 -5.85 6.48
N LYS A 291 -16.09 -4.67 5.88
CA LYS A 291 -16.62 -3.44 6.49
C LYS A 291 -17.56 -2.70 5.57
N SER A 292 -18.61 -2.17 6.17
CA SER A 292 -19.72 -1.49 5.47
C SER A 292 -19.34 -0.16 4.85
N GLY A 293 -20.14 0.23 3.85
CA GLY A 293 -19.98 1.49 3.14
C GLY A 293 -18.85 1.49 2.11
N THR A 294 -18.29 0.34 1.80
CA THR A 294 -17.20 0.18 0.84
C THR A 294 -17.70 0.30 -0.60
N TYR A 295 -16.90 0.92 -1.45
CA TYR A 295 -17.11 1.02 -2.89
C TYR A 295 -15.96 0.32 -3.63
N ILE A 296 -16.26 -0.62 -4.53
CA ILE A 296 -15.30 -1.24 -5.45
C ILE A 296 -15.69 -0.85 -6.86
N LEU A 297 -14.85 -0.05 -7.53
CA LEU A 297 -15.22 0.66 -8.75
C LEU A 297 -14.20 0.48 -9.88
N GLY A 298 -14.65 -0.05 -11.03
CA GLY A 298 -13.90 -0.02 -12.27
C GLY A 298 -12.59 -0.79 -12.24
N LEU A 299 -12.57 -2.02 -11.74
CA LEU A 299 -11.42 -2.90 -11.65
C LEU A 299 -11.62 -4.15 -12.52
N ASN A 300 -10.52 -4.75 -13.01
CA ASN A 300 -10.52 -6.12 -13.51
C ASN A 300 -10.01 -7.04 -12.39
N ILE A 301 -10.72 -8.13 -12.19
CA ILE A 301 -10.49 -9.06 -11.08
C ILE A 301 -10.48 -10.46 -11.68
N ASN A 302 -9.41 -11.21 -11.46
CA ASN A 302 -9.26 -12.53 -12.05
C ASN A 302 -8.48 -13.52 -11.17
N ASN A 303 -8.43 -14.78 -11.63
CA ASN A 303 -7.66 -15.87 -11.04
C ASN A 303 -7.98 -16.10 -9.54
N SER A 304 -9.30 -16.17 -9.20
CA SER A 304 -9.76 -16.43 -7.82
C SER A 304 -10.17 -17.89 -7.62
N PHE A 305 -9.67 -18.81 -8.44
CA PHE A 305 -10.03 -20.21 -8.39
C PHE A 305 -9.02 -21.02 -7.56
N GLU A 306 -9.36 -21.40 -6.33
CA GLU A 306 -8.53 -22.26 -5.47
C GLU A 306 -9.16 -23.65 -5.26
N ALA A 307 -10.48 -23.73 -5.09
CA ALA A 307 -11.23 -24.94 -4.82
C ALA A 307 -12.71 -24.76 -5.13
N ASP A 308 -13.46 -25.84 -5.25
CA ASP A 308 -14.91 -25.88 -5.49
C ASP A 308 -15.70 -25.36 -4.27
N SER A 309 -15.33 -24.19 -3.76
CA SER A 309 -15.96 -23.55 -2.60
C SER A 309 -16.15 -22.07 -2.83
N PRO A 310 -17.39 -21.56 -2.84
CA PRO A 310 -17.68 -20.15 -3.07
C PRO A 310 -16.99 -19.23 -2.04
N PHE A 311 -16.76 -19.72 -0.82
CA PHE A 311 -16.24 -18.92 0.28
C PHE A 311 -14.75 -18.58 0.15
N ASN A 312 -14.00 -19.33 -0.65
CA ASN A 312 -12.57 -19.13 -0.83
C ASN A 312 -12.17 -18.92 -2.29
N SER A 313 -13.12 -18.88 -3.21
CA SER A 313 -12.85 -18.83 -4.65
C SER A 313 -13.73 -17.82 -5.37
N SER A 314 -14.08 -16.72 -4.71
CA SER A 314 -14.86 -15.65 -5.31
C SER A 314 -13.97 -14.51 -5.79
N GLY A 315 -14.29 -13.94 -6.94
CA GLY A 315 -13.65 -12.72 -7.39
C GLY A 315 -13.82 -11.59 -6.37
N ILE A 316 -15.08 -11.32 -5.99
CA ILE A 316 -15.40 -10.38 -4.90
C ILE A 316 -16.29 -11.09 -3.87
N ARG A 317 -15.87 -11.11 -2.60
CA ARG A 317 -16.64 -11.62 -1.47
C ARG A 317 -17.07 -10.49 -0.54
N VAL A 318 -18.38 -10.35 -0.31
CA VAL A 318 -18.98 -9.29 0.50
C VAL A 318 -19.51 -9.87 1.80
N LEU A 319 -18.94 -9.48 2.94
CA LEU A 319 -19.27 -9.95 4.30
C LEU A 319 -19.89 -8.87 5.17
N SER A 320 -20.33 -7.76 4.58
CA SER A 320 -20.86 -6.61 5.33
C SER A 320 -21.89 -5.84 4.51
N ASP A 321 -22.63 -4.96 5.18
CA ASP A 321 -23.78 -4.28 4.62
C ASP A 321 -23.43 -2.96 3.93
N ASN A 322 -24.37 -2.48 3.09
CA ASN A 322 -24.35 -1.14 2.50
C ASN A 322 -23.13 -0.89 1.60
N ASN A 323 -22.60 -1.89 0.92
CA ASN A 323 -21.48 -1.75 -0.01
C ASN A 323 -21.97 -1.58 -1.46
N LYS A 324 -21.10 -1.04 -2.32
CA LYS A 324 -21.38 -0.84 -3.74
C LYS A 324 -20.27 -1.42 -4.60
N ILE A 325 -20.62 -2.39 -5.41
CA ILE A 325 -19.72 -3.07 -6.34
C ILE A 325 -20.16 -2.69 -7.75
N LYS A 326 -19.39 -1.81 -8.41
CA LYS A 326 -19.85 -1.21 -9.67
C LYS A 326 -18.78 -1.17 -10.76
N TYR A 327 -19.21 -1.44 -11.98
CA TYR A 327 -18.39 -1.30 -13.19
C TYR A 327 -17.09 -2.10 -13.17
N ASN A 328 -17.07 -3.22 -12.46
CA ASN A 328 -15.94 -4.12 -12.43
C ASN A 328 -16.09 -5.21 -13.50
N LYS A 329 -14.98 -5.73 -13.97
CA LYS A 329 -14.94 -6.97 -14.71
C LYS A 329 -14.41 -8.08 -13.81
N VAL A 330 -15.10 -9.22 -13.75
CA VAL A 330 -14.68 -10.37 -12.94
C VAL A 330 -14.62 -11.60 -13.84
N THR A 331 -13.47 -12.27 -13.85
CA THR A 331 -13.26 -13.48 -14.68
C THR A 331 -12.47 -14.54 -13.89
N ASP A 332 -12.42 -15.75 -14.43
CA ASP A 332 -11.60 -16.84 -13.88
C ASP A 332 -11.80 -17.06 -12.38
N SER A 333 -13.05 -17.26 -11.96
CA SER A 333 -13.41 -17.43 -10.55
C SER A 333 -14.45 -18.54 -10.39
N TYR A 334 -14.53 -19.21 -9.24
CA TYR A 334 -15.64 -20.12 -8.98
C TYR A 334 -16.97 -19.37 -8.81
N VAL A 335 -16.95 -18.25 -8.09
CA VAL A 335 -18.08 -17.28 -8.03
C VAL A 335 -17.56 -15.92 -8.42
N GLY A 336 -18.22 -15.26 -9.38
CA GLY A 336 -17.86 -13.88 -9.74
C GLY A 336 -18.00 -12.95 -8.55
N ILE A 337 -19.23 -12.78 -8.03
CA ILE A 337 -19.52 -11.95 -6.85
C ILE A 337 -20.34 -12.75 -5.84
N LEU A 338 -19.82 -12.92 -4.63
CA LEU A 338 -20.50 -13.55 -3.50
C LEU A 338 -20.94 -12.49 -2.47
N ILE A 339 -22.23 -12.45 -2.15
CA ILE A 339 -22.76 -11.72 -0.99
C ILE A 339 -23.13 -12.73 0.08
N GLU A 340 -22.45 -12.69 1.22
CA GLU A 340 -22.59 -13.69 2.27
C GLU A 340 -22.97 -13.05 3.60
N ASN A 341 -24.14 -13.42 4.14
CA ASN A 341 -24.69 -12.92 5.41
C ASN A 341 -24.63 -11.37 5.50
N ALA A 342 -25.02 -10.69 4.41
CA ALA A 342 -24.90 -9.24 4.25
C ALA A 342 -26.14 -8.64 3.57
N GLU A 343 -26.49 -7.41 3.96
CA GLU A 343 -27.72 -6.75 3.55
C GLU A 343 -27.47 -5.39 2.88
N ASN A 344 -28.45 -4.94 2.08
CA ASN A 344 -28.49 -3.61 1.49
C ASN A 344 -27.26 -3.29 0.60
N ASN A 345 -26.67 -4.29 -0.04
CA ASN A 345 -25.58 -4.10 -0.99
C ASN A 345 -26.11 -3.86 -2.40
N GLU A 346 -25.38 -3.11 -3.19
CA GLU A 346 -25.68 -2.79 -4.58
C GLU A 346 -24.59 -3.37 -5.50
N VAL A 347 -24.99 -4.28 -6.41
CA VAL A 347 -24.14 -4.84 -7.46
C VAL A 347 -24.64 -4.31 -8.80
N TYR A 348 -23.91 -3.38 -9.40
CA TYR A 348 -24.42 -2.60 -10.53
C TYR A 348 -23.38 -2.48 -11.68
N GLY A 349 -23.82 -2.81 -12.88
CA GLY A 349 -23.05 -2.55 -14.10
C GLY A 349 -21.74 -3.30 -14.18
N ASN A 350 -21.62 -4.46 -13.52
CA ASN A 350 -20.44 -5.30 -13.60
C ASN A 350 -20.54 -6.25 -14.81
N GLU A 351 -19.39 -6.60 -15.37
CA GLU A 351 -19.21 -7.64 -16.38
C GLU A 351 -18.61 -8.88 -15.69
N ILE A 352 -19.28 -10.00 -15.78
CA ILE A 352 -18.87 -11.27 -15.14
C ILE A 352 -18.83 -12.33 -16.24
N ASP A 353 -17.69 -12.98 -16.40
CA ASP A 353 -17.41 -13.86 -17.51
C ASP A 353 -16.48 -15.01 -17.08
N ASP A 354 -16.65 -16.20 -17.65
CA ASP A 354 -15.81 -17.38 -17.39
C ASP A 354 -15.77 -17.75 -15.87
N VAL A 355 -16.94 -18.04 -15.31
CA VAL A 355 -17.13 -18.40 -13.89
C VAL A 355 -18.14 -19.56 -13.74
N ASP A 356 -18.08 -20.34 -12.64
CA ASP A 356 -19.08 -21.37 -12.39
C ASP A 356 -20.43 -20.78 -11.98
N VAL A 357 -20.44 -19.75 -11.15
CA VAL A 357 -21.62 -18.99 -10.73
C VAL A 357 -21.36 -17.50 -10.86
N GLY A 358 -22.21 -16.79 -11.59
CA GLY A 358 -22.03 -15.35 -11.80
C GLY A 358 -22.14 -14.55 -10.50
N ILE A 359 -23.35 -14.48 -9.94
CA ILE A 359 -23.63 -13.79 -8.66
C ILE A 359 -24.32 -14.75 -7.70
N LEU A 360 -23.74 -14.95 -6.52
CA LEU A 360 -24.30 -15.79 -5.46
C LEU A 360 -24.67 -14.96 -4.22
N LEU A 361 -25.92 -15.05 -3.79
CA LEU A 361 -26.39 -14.53 -2.52
C LEU A 361 -26.64 -15.70 -1.57
N THR A 362 -26.03 -15.68 -0.39
CA THR A 362 -26.29 -16.69 0.64
C THR A 362 -26.59 -16.03 1.97
N LYS A 363 -27.76 -16.33 2.56
CA LYS A 363 -28.28 -15.69 3.76
C LYS A 363 -28.23 -14.14 3.69
N SER A 364 -28.54 -13.57 2.55
CA SER A 364 -28.32 -12.15 2.25
C SER A 364 -29.60 -11.49 1.77
N ASN A 365 -30.05 -10.46 2.49
CA ASN A 365 -31.36 -9.85 2.28
C ASN A 365 -31.26 -8.41 1.76
N ASN A 366 -32.33 -7.95 1.12
CA ASN A 366 -32.48 -6.55 0.69
C ASN A 366 -31.37 -6.04 -0.24
N ASN A 367 -30.68 -6.91 -0.98
CA ASN A 367 -29.64 -6.51 -1.92
C ASN A 367 -30.23 -6.18 -3.29
N TRP A 368 -29.56 -5.33 -4.04
CA TRP A 368 -29.98 -4.89 -5.36
C TRP A 368 -28.95 -5.28 -6.42
N ILE A 369 -29.35 -6.18 -7.33
CA ILE A 369 -28.55 -6.71 -8.43
C ILE A 369 -29.08 -6.09 -9.72
N ASN A 370 -28.34 -5.16 -10.31
CA ASN A 370 -28.88 -4.34 -11.39
C ASN A 370 -27.87 -4.10 -12.51
N SER A 371 -28.31 -4.18 -13.75
CA SER A 371 -27.57 -3.81 -14.96
C SER A 371 -26.23 -4.54 -15.10
N ASN A 372 -26.11 -5.76 -14.59
CA ASN A 372 -24.91 -6.57 -14.79
C ASN A 372 -25.02 -7.35 -16.12
N THR A 373 -23.88 -7.58 -16.76
CA THR A 373 -23.73 -8.49 -17.89
C THR A 373 -23.02 -9.74 -17.38
N ILE A 374 -23.64 -10.90 -17.56
CA ILE A 374 -23.12 -12.18 -17.06
C ILE A 374 -23.10 -13.15 -18.23
N ASP A 375 -21.91 -13.60 -18.59
CA ASP A 375 -21.67 -14.47 -19.76
C ASP A 375 -20.79 -15.67 -19.36
N SER A 376 -20.80 -16.72 -20.19
CA SER A 376 -19.92 -17.90 -20.05
C SER A 376 -19.91 -18.49 -18.63
N VAL A 377 -21.12 -18.76 -18.09
CA VAL A 377 -21.30 -19.30 -16.73
C VAL A 377 -21.64 -20.80 -16.80
N ASP A 378 -20.89 -21.62 -16.05
CA ASP A 378 -21.05 -23.08 -16.12
C ASP A 378 -22.30 -23.59 -15.39
N SER A 379 -22.81 -22.89 -14.39
CA SER A 379 -23.92 -23.34 -13.54
C SER A 379 -25.11 -22.36 -13.53
N ASN A 380 -25.00 -21.25 -12.84
CA ASN A 380 -26.08 -20.27 -12.75
C ASN A 380 -25.57 -18.84 -12.81
N ASP A 381 -26.19 -18.00 -13.61
CA ASP A 381 -25.84 -16.58 -13.71
C ASP A 381 -26.12 -15.87 -12.38
N ILE A 382 -27.31 -16.12 -11.81
CA ILE A 382 -27.65 -15.58 -10.49
C ILE A 382 -28.26 -16.71 -9.64
N LYS A 383 -27.69 -16.88 -8.43
CA LYS A 383 -28.17 -17.86 -7.48
C LYS A 383 -28.45 -17.21 -6.12
N LEU A 384 -29.66 -17.44 -5.58
CA LEU A 384 -30.05 -17.10 -4.21
C LEU A 384 -30.25 -18.40 -3.45
N SER A 385 -29.59 -18.57 -2.30
CA SER A 385 -29.69 -19.81 -1.55
C SER A 385 -29.42 -19.60 -0.05
N ASP A 386 -29.61 -20.66 0.70
CA ASP A 386 -29.19 -20.79 2.09
C ASP A 386 -27.82 -21.48 2.24
N TYR A 387 -27.08 -21.66 1.18
CA TYR A 387 -25.86 -22.44 1.08
C TYR A 387 -24.98 -22.38 2.36
N GLY A 388 -24.98 -23.48 3.13
CA GLY A 388 -24.22 -23.58 4.39
C GLY A 388 -24.81 -22.84 5.60
N TYR A 389 -25.98 -22.20 5.48
CA TYR A 389 -26.65 -21.45 6.54
C TYR A 389 -28.09 -21.89 6.74
N SER A 390 -28.66 -21.59 7.89
CA SER A 390 -30.12 -21.67 8.11
C SER A 390 -30.75 -20.34 7.75
N GLY A 391 -31.68 -20.35 6.81
CA GLY A 391 -32.41 -19.18 6.31
C GLY A 391 -31.85 -18.67 4.99
N GLY A 392 -32.74 -18.42 4.05
CA GLY A 392 -32.43 -18.04 2.67
C GLY A 392 -32.02 -16.59 2.46
N SER A 393 -31.90 -16.22 1.21
CA SER A 393 -31.63 -14.86 0.73
C SER A 393 -32.92 -14.19 0.29
N ASN A 394 -33.49 -13.33 1.13
CA ASN A 394 -34.86 -12.82 0.99
C ASN A 394 -34.89 -11.33 0.62
N PHE A 395 -36.03 -10.89 0.05
CA PHE A 395 -36.32 -9.48 -0.27
C PHE A 395 -35.27 -8.82 -1.21
N ASN A 396 -34.53 -9.60 -1.98
CA ASN A 396 -33.59 -9.06 -2.95
C ASN A 396 -34.32 -8.65 -4.24
N VAL A 397 -33.73 -7.69 -4.95
CA VAL A 397 -34.22 -7.19 -6.24
C VAL A 397 -33.20 -7.48 -7.31
N ILE A 398 -33.60 -8.20 -8.36
CA ILE A 398 -32.83 -8.49 -9.56
C ILE A 398 -33.48 -7.69 -10.71
N GLU A 399 -32.74 -6.75 -11.31
CA GLU A 399 -33.34 -5.79 -12.23
C GLU A 399 -32.40 -5.38 -13.37
N TYR A 400 -32.95 -5.25 -14.58
CA TYR A 400 -32.26 -4.75 -15.79
C TYR A 400 -30.92 -5.44 -16.10
N ASN A 401 -30.73 -6.67 -15.70
CA ASN A 401 -29.55 -7.40 -16.11
C ASN A 401 -29.68 -7.81 -17.58
N GLY A 402 -28.56 -7.97 -18.26
CA GLY A 402 -28.54 -8.41 -19.66
C GLY A 402 -29.18 -9.77 -19.88
N ASP A 403 -28.95 -10.38 -21.00
CA ASP A 403 -29.44 -11.75 -21.30
C ASP A 403 -28.96 -12.69 -20.18
N ILE A 404 -29.90 -13.20 -19.38
CA ILE A 404 -29.65 -14.10 -18.25
C ILE A 404 -30.06 -15.52 -18.66
N ASP A 405 -29.12 -16.44 -18.69
CA ASP A 405 -29.44 -17.83 -18.99
C ASP A 405 -30.17 -18.51 -17.84
N SER A 406 -29.77 -18.27 -16.60
CA SER A 406 -30.38 -18.94 -15.47
C SER A 406 -30.42 -18.11 -14.17
N ILE A 407 -31.60 -18.08 -13.54
CA ILE A 407 -31.77 -17.64 -12.16
C ILE A 407 -32.25 -18.84 -11.33
N LYS A 408 -31.50 -19.16 -10.27
CA LYS A 408 -31.89 -20.19 -9.32
C LYS A 408 -32.17 -19.60 -7.95
N ILE A 409 -33.33 -19.87 -7.36
CA ILE A 409 -33.75 -19.41 -6.03
C ILE A 409 -34.07 -20.63 -5.19
N GLU A 410 -33.32 -20.87 -4.13
CA GLU A 410 -33.44 -22.02 -3.23
C GLU A 410 -33.63 -21.53 -1.79
N ASN A 411 -34.61 -22.05 -1.06
CA ASN A 411 -34.92 -21.71 0.33
C ASN A 411 -34.97 -20.18 0.58
N SER A 412 -35.48 -19.41 -0.39
CA SER A 412 -35.32 -17.94 -0.40
C SER A 412 -36.61 -17.27 -0.85
N ASP A 413 -37.20 -16.47 0.03
CA ASP A 413 -38.54 -15.93 -0.13
C ASP A 413 -38.60 -14.45 -0.52
N SER A 414 -39.75 -14.06 -1.09
CA SER A 414 -40.12 -12.65 -1.29
C SER A 414 -39.12 -11.85 -2.16
N ASN A 415 -38.42 -12.50 -3.05
CA ASN A 415 -37.50 -11.86 -3.99
C ASN A 415 -38.29 -11.31 -5.20
N ILE A 416 -37.77 -10.26 -5.81
CA ILE A 416 -38.37 -9.58 -6.96
C ILE A 416 -37.40 -9.64 -8.15
N ILE A 417 -37.89 -10.14 -9.27
CA ILE A 417 -37.20 -10.09 -10.58
C ILE A 417 -37.99 -9.10 -11.42
N ARG A 418 -37.34 -8.12 -12.02
CA ARG A 418 -38.04 -7.17 -12.89
C ARG A 418 -37.20 -6.65 -14.04
N ASN A 419 -37.93 -6.38 -15.16
CA ASN A 419 -37.34 -5.76 -16.35
C ASN A 419 -36.08 -6.49 -16.88
N SER A 420 -36.07 -7.82 -16.84
CA SER A 420 -34.95 -8.68 -17.25
C SER A 420 -35.41 -9.71 -18.27
N GLU A 421 -34.54 -10.08 -19.21
CA GLU A 421 -34.73 -11.21 -20.13
C GLU A 421 -34.00 -12.42 -19.55
N ILE A 422 -34.70 -13.56 -19.40
CA ILE A 422 -34.19 -14.72 -18.68
C ILE A 422 -34.58 -15.99 -19.45
N THR A 423 -33.63 -16.87 -19.71
CA THR A 423 -33.96 -18.16 -20.35
C THR A 423 -34.65 -19.08 -19.33
N THR A 424 -34.11 -19.27 -18.14
CA THR A 424 -34.65 -20.22 -17.17
C THR A 424 -34.72 -19.67 -15.75
N ILE A 425 -35.89 -19.77 -15.09
CA ILE A 425 -36.05 -19.53 -13.66
C ILE A 425 -36.29 -20.88 -12.97
N THR A 426 -35.48 -21.23 -11.97
CA THR A 426 -35.65 -22.43 -11.14
C THR A 426 -35.95 -22.03 -9.71
N LEU A 427 -37.07 -22.50 -9.14
CA LEU A 427 -37.48 -22.25 -7.77
C LEU A 427 -37.51 -23.57 -7.00
N SER A 428 -36.92 -23.60 -5.79
CA SER A 428 -36.98 -24.72 -4.88
C SER A 428 -37.17 -24.22 -3.44
N ASP A 429 -38.21 -24.72 -2.74
CA ASP A 429 -38.58 -24.29 -1.38
C ASP A 429 -38.60 -22.74 -1.24
N SER A 430 -39.19 -22.07 -2.23
CA SER A 430 -39.14 -20.60 -2.35
C SER A 430 -40.49 -20.00 -2.61
N GLU A 431 -41.02 -19.23 -1.67
CA GLU A 431 -42.33 -18.64 -1.73
C GLU A 431 -42.33 -17.13 -2.07
N ARG A 432 -43.43 -16.65 -2.61
CA ARG A 432 -43.71 -15.22 -2.85
C ARG A 432 -42.66 -14.54 -3.79
N ILE A 433 -42.10 -15.29 -4.69
CA ILE A 433 -41.22 -14.72 -5.72
C ILE A 433 -42.11 -13.96 -6.72
N SER A 434 -41.72 -12.73 -7.03
CA SER A 434 -42.46 -11.88 -7.97
C SER A 434 -41.62 -11.58 -9.21
N SER A 435 -42.18 -11.84 -10.38
CA SER A 435 -41.62 -11.37 -11.65
C SER A 435 -42.45 -10.21 -12.18
N VAL A 436 -41.82 -9.06 -12.45
CA VAL A 436 -42.52 -7.84 -12.89
C VAL A 436 -41.91 -7.37 -14.22
N SER A 437 -42.71 -7.39 -15.29
CA SER A 437 -42.29 -6.96 -16.62
C SER A 437 -40.99 -7.61 -17.12
N SER A 438 -40.74 -8.86 -16.72
CA SER A 438 -39.63 -9.69 -17.20
C SER A 438 -40.12 -10.75 -18.18
N GLU A 439 -39.30 -11.12 -19.12
CA GLU A 439 -39.55 -12.20 -20.07
C GLU A 439 -38.71 -13.41 -19.67
N PHE A 440 -39.26 -14.62 -19.87
CA PHE A 440 -38.54 -15.88 -19.61
C PHE A 440 -39.12 -17.01 -20.48
N ASP A 441 -38.26 -17.94 -20.88
CA ASP A 441 -38.66 -19.08 -21.72
C ASP A 441 -39.17 -20.23 -20.86
N TYR A 442 -38.51 -20.52 -19.74
CA TYR A 442 -38.85 -21.67 -18.89
C TYR A 442 -38.93 -21.31 -17.41
N VAL A 443 -39.87 -21.95 -16.72
CA VAL A 443 -39.99 -21.93 -15.27
C VAL A 443 -40.00 -23.35 -14.75
N VAL A 444 -39.09 -23.67 -13.83
CA VAL A 444 -39.07 -24.91 -13.08
C VAL A 444 -39.38 -24.59 -11.64
N CYS A 445 -40.46 -25.15 -11.13
CA CYS A 445 -40.98 -24.83 -9.80
C CYS A 445 -41.40 -26.14 -9.11
N ASP A 446 -40.92 -26.37 -7.89
CA ASP A 446 -41.39 -27.49 -7.08
C ASP A 446 -42.75 -27.22 -6.45
N SER A 447 -43.26 -28.16 -5.64
CA SER A 447 -44.62 -28.05 -5.01
C SER A 447 -44.69 -27.05 -3.87
N GLU A 448 -43.56 -26.63 -3.33
CA GLU A 448 -43.44 -25.73 -2.18
C GLU A 448 -43.03 -24.29 -2.58
N SER A 449 -42.85 -24.07 -3.88
CA SER A 449 -42.45 -22.77 -4.43
C SER A 449 -43.60 -22.05 -5.13
N SER A 450 -43.56 -20.72 -5.21
CA SER A 450 -44.54 -19.90 -5.92
C SER A 450 -43.93 -18.71 -6.65
N LEU A 451 -44.34 -18.54 -7.91
CA LEU A 451 -43.96 -17.39 -8.76
C LEU A 451 -45.20 -16.58 -9.12
N TYR A 452 -45.19 -15.30 -8.79
CA TYR A 452 -46.26 -14.35 -9.13
C TYR A 452 -45.81 -13.50 -10.33
N LEU A 453 -46.52 -13.63 -11.43
CA LEU A 453 -46.29 -12.82 -12.64
C LEU A 453 -47.08 -11.51 -12.53
N LYS A 454 -46.40 -10.39 -12.67
CA LYS A 454 -46.97 -9.04 -12.59
C LYS A 454 -46.54 -8.21 -13.76
N ASN A 455 -47.46 -7.42 -14.32
CA ASN A 455 -47.16 -6.47 -15.39
C ASN A 455 -47.75 -5.10 -15.06
N TYR A 456 -47.16 -4.06 -15.61
CA TYR A 456 -47.72 -2.71 -15.54
C TYR A 456 -48.95 -2.65 -16.48
N ILE A 457 -50.08 -2.21 -15.96
CA ILE A 457 -51.31 -2.01 -16.70
C ILE A 457 -51.53 -0.50 -16.89
N ASN A 458 -51.49 -0.04 -18.13
CA ASN A 458 -51.85 1.32 -18.49
C ASN A 458 -53.33 1.34 -18.90
N VAL A 459 -54.14 2.08 -18.15
CA VAL A 459 -55.56 2.24 -18.47
C VAL A 459 -55.78 3.62 -19.08
N ASN A 460 -56.09 3.62 -20.38
CA ASN A 460 -56.49 4.84 -21.10
C ASN A 460 -58.01 4.91 -21.13
N VAL A 461 -58.55 5.95 -20.51
CA VAL A 461 -59.99 6.22 -20.56
C VAL A 461 -60.26 7.26 -21.63
N SER A 462 -61.02 6.88 -22.66
CA SER A 462 -61.38 7.76 -23.75
C SER A 462 -62.88 7.67 -24.07
N ARG A 463 -63.45 8.78 -24.53
CA ARG A 463 -64.76 8.80 -25.15
C ARG A 463 -64.52 9.05 -26.67
N LEU A 464 -65.37 8.49 -27.50
CA LEU A 464 -65.27 8.58 -28.95
C LEU A 464 -64.53 9.85 -29.42
N ASN A 465 -63.33 9.67 -29.92
CA ASN A 465 -62.42 10.69 -30.47
C ASN A 465 -61.86 11.75 -29.49
N SER A 466 -61.86 11.54 -28.18
CA SER A 466 -61.21 12.41 -27.21
C SER A 466 -60.77 11.68 -25.94
N SER A 467 -59.58 12.03 -25.40
CA SER A 467 -59.13 11.60 -24.10
C SER A 467 -59.98 12.26 -23.00
N LEU A 468 -60.35 11.50 -22.00
CA LEU A 468 -61.01 12.02 -20.80
C LEU A 468 -59.98 12.27 -19.74
N ASN A 469 -59.96 13.48 -19.19
CA ASN A 469 -59.11 13.85 -18.08
C ASN A 469 -59.94 13.83 -16.75
N ASN A 470 -59.26 13.59 -15.64
CA ASN A 470 -59.86 13.58 -14.30
C ASN A 470 -60.98 12.54 -14.13
N VAL A 471 -60.79 11.35 -14.64
CA VAL A 471 -61.71 10.21 -14.43
C VAL A 471 -61.20 9.36 -13.29
N ASP A 472 -62.11 9.07 -12.36
CA ASP A 472 -61.83 8.09 -11.30
C ASP A 472 -61.84 6.67 -11.87
N VAL A 473 -60.80 5.92 -11.55
CA VAL A 473 -60.56 4.56 -12.04
C VAL A 473 -60.37 3.61 -10.84
N ARG A 474 -60.98 2.45 -10.91
CA ARG A 474 -60.73 1.32 -10.00
C ARG A 474 -60.42 0.09 -10.82
N ILE A 475 -59.31 -0.57 -10.52
CA ILE A 475 -58.93 -1.83 -11.11
C ILE A 475 -58.98 -2.91 -10.01
N MET A 476 -59.63 -4.01 -10.31
CA MET A 476 -59.85 -5.11 -9.35
C MET A 476 -59.36 -6.42 -9.95
N ASP A 477 -58.76 -7.25 -9.08
CA ASP A 477 -58.53 -8.66 -9.30
C ASP A 477 -59.41 -9.45 -8.35
N GLY A 478 -60.46 -10.07 -8.89
CA GLY A 478 -61.55 -10.62 -8.09
C GLY A 478 -62.17 -9.58 -7.16
N GLU A 479 -62.16 -9.82 -5.87
CA GLU A 479 -62.63 -8.88 -4.85
C GLU A 479 -61.55 -7.90 -4.34
N THR A 480 -60.32 -8.08 -4.77
CA THR A 480 -59.14 -7.25 -4.32
C THR A 480 -59.00 -6.02 -5.20
N THR A 481 -58.92 -4.83 -4.60
CA THR A 481 -58.62 -3.61 -5.31
C THR A 481 -57.10 -3.53 -5.56
N VAL A 482 -56.70 -3.56 -6.80
CA VAL A 482 -55.28 -3.46 -7.22
C VAL A 482 -54.86 -2.00 -7.37
N TYR A 483 -55.78 -1.17 -7.87
CA TYR A 483 -55.56 0.27 -8.04
C TYR A 483 -56.89 1.01 -7.86
N SER A 484 -56.85 2.16 -7.22
CA SER A 484 -58.01 3.05 -7.17
C SER A 484 -57.61 4.50 -7.01
N THR A 485 -58.35 5.41 -7.66
CA THR A 485 -58.25 6.84 -7.44
C THR A 485 -58.97 7.26 -6.16
N SER A 486 -58.84 8.51 -5.74
CA SER A 486 -59.38 9.02 -4.46
C SER A 486 -60.89 8.81 -4.28
N TYR A 487 -61.67 8.89 -5.34
CA TYR A 487 -63.14 8.62 -5.28
C TYR A 487 -63.46 7.20 -4.81
N PHE A 488 -62.64 6.24 -5.12
CA PHE A 488 -62.77 4.84 -4.69
C PHE A 488 -61.93 4.51 -3.45
N GLY A 489 -61.44 5.53 -2.73
CA GLY A 489 -60.70 5.35 -1.48
C GLY A 489 -59.19 5.06 -1.66
N GLY A 490 -58.65 5.29 -2.84
CA GLY A 490 -57.19 5.26 -3.08
C GLY A 490 -56.50 6.62 -2.76
N SER A 491 -55.21 6.61 -2.59
CA SER A 491 -54.38 7.79 -2.32
C SER A 491 -53.56 8.24 -3.54
#